data_497442fd570dccd5df03b6e9c6b275a1
#
_entry.id   497442fd570dccd5df03b6e9c6b275a1
#
_cell.length_a   1.000
_cell.length_b   1.000
_cell.length_c   1.000
_cell.angle_alpha   90.00
_cell.angle_beta   90.00
_cell.angle_gamma   90.00
#
_symmetry.space_group_name_H-M   'P 1'
#
loop_
_entity.id
_entity.type
_entity.pdbx_description
1 polymer ?
#
loop_
_entity_poly.entity_id
_entity_poly.type
_entity_poly.pdbx_seq_one_letter_code
_entity_poly.pdbx_strand_id
1 'polypeptide(L)'
;MAVLSLNDISKSFGDKVVLSHVTFSIQKNDKVAIVGDNGEGKSTLLKIITKQIPKDSGNLYIDPHTTLGYLSQEVISNPNHTLIEEMETAFLELKSMEKEMEQLLTKIAQDSNDKDIHQYTHLEEQYRFKGGYEYHYQIETLLNKFGFNSSFYQRKIHTFSGGEKTRASFVKLLLKKPTLLLLDEPTNHLDLVMIEWLEKYLKSYPGTVIIVSHDRVFIDNLVNKIIEIENHQCAVYPGNYTYYSQEKVARYEQQLKQYQLQEKEIKRYDMLIRKFKPKPTKTSFAASLELKLKKMEKIEKPKQKTKTIKGSFHTDLEEKVLMHQTKQLTFGYDYPLTEPLTLDIYNQDKICIMGQNGSGKTTLIQCLKDNKHKISGENHDVRDFRYFYFDQNQELLDPSMTLFDTIHEEFPLMANTEVRTLLGRFLFVEDDVFKTVGQLSGGEKVRLIFALISLRKYQILYLDEPTNHLDFTTKEVVADILEDYQGTIIMVSHDRYFINRVANKIIYLQNKKFIIEPGNYEHFLSLHQIENNQFTYALKKQKNDSKEKNLLNEKKENKKEIEKIEKEMLKKEDELQQLQEQINDEDAVYDWLQYRELQEKIEKVELELHDLLVKLEKASS
;
A
#
# COMPACT_ATOMS: atom_id res chain seq x y z
N MET A 1 -14.38 17.05 11.43
CA MET A 1 -15.35 17.46 10.40
C MET A 1 -15.21 16.57 9.19
N ALA A 2 -16.33 16.14 8.58
CA ALA A 2 -16.30 15.31 7.38
C ALA A 2 -15.81 16.14 6.18
N VAL A 3 -14.80 15.63 5.48
CA VAL A 3 -14.27 16.21 4.23
C VAL A 3 -15.10 15.74 3.03
N LEU A 4 -15.59 14.49 3.11
CA LEU A 4 -16.38 13.85 2.07
C LEU A 4 -17.51 13.06 2.73
N SER A 5 -18.73 13.18 2.23
CA SER A 5 -19.87 12.37 2.64
C SER A 5 -20.70 11.97 1.43
N LEU A 6 -20.95 10.68 1.30
CA LEU A 6 -21.86 10.09 0.33
C LEU A 6 -23.09 9.59 1.10
N ASN A 7 -24.28 9.91 0.61
CA ASN A 7 -25.51 9.44 1.19
C ASN A 7 -26.42 8.91 0.08
N ASP A 8 -26.66 7.60 0.12
CA ASP A 8 -27.59 6.90 -0.78
C ASP A 8 -27.23 7.01 -2.27
N ILE A 9 -25.93 7.00 -2.60
CA ILE A 9 -25.44 7.13 -3.97
C ILE A 9 -25.72 5.83 -4.74
N SER A 10 -26.40 5.97 -5.88
CA SER A 10 -26.60 4.86 -6.83
C SER A 10 -26.17 5.27 -8.24
N LYS A 11 -25.70 4.28 -9.02
CA LYS A 11 -25.24 4.42 -10.40
C LYS A 11 -25.45 3.17 -11.21
N SER A 12 -26.06 3.35 -12.39
CA SER A 12 -26.26 2.30 -13.40
C SER A 12 -25.73 2.73 -14.77
N PHE A 13 -25.38 1.79 -15.61
CA PHE A 13 -25.06 1.99 -17.03
C PHE A 13 -25.96 1.08 -17.87
N GLY A 14 -26.97 1.68 -18.51
CA GLY A 14 -28.06 0.91 -19.10
C GLY A 14 -28.75 0.04 -18.06
N ASP A 15 -28.89 -1.25 -18.34
CA ASP A 15 -29.53 -2.20 -17.41
C ASP A 15 -28.60 -2.71 -16.30
N LYS A 16 -27.29 -2.39 -16.36
CA LYS A 16 -26.31 -2.86 -15.39
C LYS A 16 -26.20 -1.90 -14.20
N VAL A 17 -26.67 -2.33 -13.03
CA VAL A 17 -26.41 -1.63 -11.77
C VAL A 17 -24.95 -1.80 -11.38
N VAL A 18 -24.27 -0.70 -11.05
CA VAL A 18 -22.85 -0.71 -10.63
C VAL A 18 -22.71 -0.33 -9.16
N LEU A 19 -23.47 0.65 -8.68
CA LEU A 19 -23.49 1.06 -7.28
C LEU A 19 -24.95 1.21 -6.84
N SER A 20 -25.26 0.72 -5.64
CA SER A 20 -26.60 0.76 -5.06
C SER A 20 -26.54 1.18 -3.61
N HIS A 21 -27.19 2.32 -3.27
CA HIS A 21 -27.35 2.82 -1.91
C HIS A 21 -26.03 3.00 -1.13
N VAL A 22 -24.96 3.46 -1.81
CA VAL A 22 -23.67 3.65 -1.20
C VAL A 22 -23.68 4.84 -0.23
N THR A 23 -23.39 4.56 1.06
CA THR A 23 -23.39 5.56 2.13
C THR A 23 -22.17 5.41 3.02
N PHE A 24 -21.33 6.45 3.09
CA PHE A 24 -20.21 6.55 4.03
C PHE A 24 -19.73 7.99 4.19
N SER A 25 -18.90 8.23 5.21
CA SER A 25 -18.26 9.52 5.45
C SER A 25 -16.78 9.36 5.77
N ILE A 26 -15.98 10.34 5.33
CA ILE A 26 -14.54 10.40 5.51
C ILE A 26 -14.19 11.69 6.24
N GLN A 27 -13.41 11.56 7.31
CA GLN A 27 -12.96 12.66 8.13
C GLN A 27 -11.66 13.26 7.62
N LYS A 28 -11.32 14.45 8.12
CA LYS A 28 -10.04 15.10 7.81
C LYS A 28 -8.89 14.21 8.31
N ASN A 29 -7.85 14.08 7.45
CA ASN A 29 -6.65 13.27 7.68
C ASN A 29 -6.88 11.75 7.72
N ASP A 30 -8.10 11.25 7.42
CA ASP A 30 -8.31 9.82 7.22
C ASP A 30 -7.46 9.29 6.04
N LYS A 31 -6.91 8.09 6.21
CA LYS A 31 -6.29 7.32 5.16
C LYS A 31 -7.19 6.11 4.88
N VAL A 32 -7.90 6.14 3.75
CA VAL A 32 -8.99 5.20 3.46
C VAL A 32 -8.63 4.36 2.24
N ALA A 33 -8.79 3.04 2.32
CA ALA A 33 -8.77 2.19 1.15
C ALA A 33 -10.19 1.82 0.72
N ILE A 34 -10.44 1.83 -0.60
CA ILE A 34 -11.61 1.24 -1.22
C ILE A 34 -11.19 -0.10 -1.82
N VAL A 35 -11.80 -1.18 -1.34
CA VAL A 35 -11.50 -2.55 -1.77
C VAL A 35 -12.73 -3.22 -2.38
N GLY A 36 -12.53 -4.24 -3.19
CA GLY A 36 -13.57 -5.01 -3.87
C GLY A 36 -13.01 -5.68 -5.11
N ASP A 37 -13.72 -6.64 -5.68
CA ASP A 37 -13.27 -7.32 -6.91
C ASP A 37 -13.32 -6.40 -8.13
N ASN A 38 -12.68 -6.81 -9.21
CA ASN A 38 -12.72 -6.04 -10.46
C ASN A 38 -14.16 -5.99 -11.01
N GLY A 39 -14.57 -4.80 -11.46
CA GLY A 39 -15.93 -4.58 -11.96
C GLY A 39 -16.98 -4.17 -10.93
N GLU A 40 -16.67 -4.20 -9.61
CA GLU A 40 -17.59 -3.79 -8.53
C GLU A 40 -17.83 -2.26 -8.44
N GLY A 41 -17.22 -1.46 -9.30
CA GLY A 41 -17.51 -0.02 -9.38
C GLY A 41 -16.56 0.89 -8.59
N LYS A 42 -15.40 0.40 -8.11
CA LYS A 42 -14.41 1.20 -7.37
C LYS A 42 -13.99 2.48 -8.12
N SER A 43 -13.50 2.35 -9.36
CA SER A 43 -13.11 3.50 -10.19
C SER A 43 -14.32 4.37 -10.59
N THR A 44 -15.51 3.77 -10.74
CA THR A 44 -16.76 4.53 -10.98
C THR A 44 -17.08 5.43 -9.78
N LEU A 45 -16.92 4.91 -8.57
CA LEU A 45 -17.10 5.68 -7.35
C LEU A 45 -16.13 6.87 -7.27
N LEU A 46 -14.83 6.65 -7.58
CA LEU A 46 -13.85 7.74 -7.64
C LEU A 46 -14.23 8.80 -8.71
N LYS A 47 -14.70 8.37 -9.88
CA LYS A 47 -15.16 9.27 -10.95
C LYS A 47 -16.42 10.06 -10.56
N ILE A 48 -17.31 9.49 -9.74
CA ILE A 48 -18.46 10.22 -9.17
C ILE A 48 -17.98 11.26 -8.15
N ILE A 49 -17.04 10.91 -7.27
CA ILE A 49 -16.47 11.85 -6.29
C ILE A 49 -15.78 13.02 -7.00
N THR A 50 -15.06 12.75 -8.09
CA THR A 50 -14.41 13.79 -8.91
C THR A 50 -15.36 14.53 -9.84
N LYS A 51 -16.65 14.20 -9.84
CA LYS A 51 -17.70 14.76 -10.70
C LYS A 51 -17.44 14.55 -12.22
N GLN A 52 -16.59 13.59 -12.59
CA GLN A 52 -16.38 13.20 -13.99
C GLN A 52 -17.56 12.41 -14.54
N ILE A 53 -18.25 11.66 -13.69
CA ILE A 53 -19.47 10.91 -14.05
C ILE A 53 -20.59 11.37 -13.12
N PRO A 54 -21.81 11.67 -13.65
CA PRO A 54 -22.95 12.00 -12.82
C PRO A 54 -23.47 10.77 -12.09
N LYS A 55 -23.88 10.95 -10.83
CA LYS A 55 -24.66 9.97 -10.08
C LYS A 55 -26.11 9.95 -10.56
N ASP A 56 -26.80 8.82 -10.37
CA ASP A 56 -28.21 8.70 -10.75
C ASP A 56 -29.12 9.13 -9.58
N SER A 57 -28.75 8.80 -8.34
CA SER A 57 -29.49 9.22 -7.13
C SER A 57 -28.55 9.49 -5.94
N GLY A 58 -29.12 9.97 -4.83
CA GLY A 58 -28.40 10.23 -3.59
C GLY A 58 -27.73 11.61 -3.53
N ASN A 59 -26.95 11.86 -2.47
CA ASN A 59 -26.29 13.14 -2.21
C ASN A 59 -24.79 12.96 -2.00
N LEU A 60 -24.01 13.79 -2.68
CA LEU A 60 -22.55 13.89 -2.52
C LEU A 60 -22.24 15.25 -1.91
N TYR A 61 -21.59 15.25 -0.75
CA TYR A 61 -21.06 16.44 -0.09
C TYR A 61 -19.53 16.39 -0.06
N ILE A 62 -18.90 17.46 -0.50
CA ILE A 62 -17.46 17.72 -0.38
C ILE A 62 -17.32 19.08 0.29
N ASP A 63 -16.49 19.18 1.32
CA ASP A 63 -16.21 20.44 1.99
C ASP A 63 -15.72 21.50 0.98
N PRO A 64 -16.32 22.71 0.91
CA PRO A 64 -15.95 23.75 -0.05
C PRO A 64 -14.47 24.18 -0.01
N HIS A 65 -13.81 24.02 1.13
CA HIS A 65 -12.37 24.33 1.28
C HIS A 65 -11.44 23.20 0.84
N THR A 66 -12.00 22.10 0.33
CA THR A 66 -11.23 20.93 -0.09
C THR A 66 -10.71 21.11 -1.52
N THR A 67 -9.38 21.10 -1.68
CA THR A 67 -8.74 20.94 -2.97
C THR A 67 -8.63 19.45 -3.30
N LEU A 68 -9.21 19.04 -4.42
CA LEU A 68 -9.27 17.64 -4.83
C LEU A 68 -8.16 17.35 -5.85
N GLY A 69 -7.40 16.28 -5.61
CA GLY A 69 -6.44 15.75 -6.55
C GLY A 69 -6.76 14.29 -6.89
N TYR A 70 -6.86 13.97 -8.18
CA TYR A 70 -7.16 12.63 -8.64
C TYR A 70 -6.07 12.15 -9.61
N LEU A 71 -5.50 10.98 -9.33
CA LEU A 71 -4.60 10.31 -10.25
C LEU A 71 -5.45 9.59 -11.31
N SER A 72 -5.61 10.22 -12.47
CA SER A 72 -6.17 9.58 -13.66
C SER A 72 -5.08 9.48 -14.74
N GLN A 73 -5.33 8.69 -15.77
CA GLN A 73 -4.40 8.54 -16.90
C GLN A 73 -4.20 9.85 -17.70
N GLU A 74 -4.96 10.93 -17.42
CA GLU A 74 -5.00 12.18 -18.18
C GLU A 74 -4.52 13.43 -17.41
N VAL A 75 -3.65 13.32 -16.41
CA VAL A 75 -3.15 14.48 -15.63
C VAL A 75 -2.15 15.36 -16.41
N ILE A 76 -1.66 14.88 -17.54
CA ILE A 76 -0.71 15.61 -18.41
C ILE A 76 -1.45 16.71 -19.17
N SER A 77 -1.03 17.96 -18.95
CA SER A 77 -1.69 19.14 -19.54
C SER A 77 -1.35 19.32 -21.02
N ASN A 78 -0.08 19.09 -21.38
CA ASN A 78 0.39 19.26 -22.74
C ASN A 78 1.47 18.21 -23.12
N PRO A 79 1.21 17.33 -24.09
CA PRO A 79 2.19 16.32 -24.50
C PRO A 79 3.49 16.88 -25.08
N ASN A 80 3.51 18.14 -25.52
CA ASN A 80 4.66 18.80 -26.12
C ASN A 80 5.59 19.47 -25.08
N HIS A 81 5.14 19.64 -23.84
CA HIS A 81 5.99 20.12 -22.77
C HIS A 81 7.14 19.15 -22.49
N THR A 82 8.28 19.69 -22.07
CA THR A 82 9.32 18.91 -21.39
C THR A 82 8.83 18.45 -20.02
N LEU A 83 9.50 17.45 -19.44
CA LEU A 83 9.12 16.95 -18.10
C LEU A 83 9.15 18.07 -17.06
N ILE A 84 10.19 18.94 -17.09
CA ILE A 84 10.32 20.03 -16.12
C ILE A 84 9.23 21.08 -16.31
N GLU A 85 8.95 21.50 -17.54
CA GLU A 85 7.88 22.45 -17.86
C GLU A 85 6.51 21.94 -17.37
N GLU A 86 6.25 20.66 -17.53
CA GLU A 86 5.00 20.04 -17.08
C GLU A 86 4.90 20.02 -15.54
N MET A 87 6.00 19.77 -14.82
CA MET A 87 6.03 19.84 -13.35
C MET A 87 5.82 21.26 -12.85
N GLU A 88 6.44 22.24 -13.49
CA GLU A 88 6.28 23.66 -13.16
C GLU A 88 4.84 24.16 -13.31
N THR A 89 4.01 23.49 -14.14
CA THR A 89 2.57 23.83 -14.20
C THR A 89 1.82 23.58 -12.89
N ALA A 90 2.39 22.84 -11.95
CA ALA A 90 1.83 22.70 -10.60
C ALA A 90 2.00 23.99 -9.76
N PHE A 91 2.89 24.90 -10.15
CA PHE A 91 3.29 26.10 -9.43
C PHE A 91 3.04 27.39 -10.24
N LEU A 92 1.99 27.43 -11.07
CA LEU A 92 1.66 28.57 -11.94
C LEU A 92 1.55 29.88 -11.16
N GLU A 93 1.00 29.85 -9.94
CA GLU A 93 0.89 31.03 -9.08
C GLU A 93 2.28 31.57 -8.69
N LEU A 94 3.20 30.69 -8.26
CA LEU A 94 4.57 31.07 -7.92
C LEU A 94 5.32 31.62 -9.14
N LYS A 95 5.16 31.01 -10.31
CA LYS A 95 5.75 31.53 -11.56
C LYS A 95 5.19 32.89 -11.97
N SER A 96 3.91 33.16 -11.71
CA SER A 96 3.34 34.49 -11.96
C SER A 96 3.94 35.54 -11.01
N MET A 97 4.15 35.16 -9.74
CA MET A 97 4.80 36.01 -8.75
C MET A 97 6.26 36.27 -9.11
N GLU A 98 7.03 35.27 -9.56
CA GLU A 98 8.41 35.46 -10.06
C GLU A 98 8.48 36.51 -11.19
N LYS A 99 7.60 36.34 -12.20
CA LYS A 99 7.53 37.32 -13.30
C LYS A 99 7.20 38.74 -12.83
N GLU A 100 6.27 38.87 -11.89
CA GLU A 100 5.90 40.17 -11.34
C GLU A 100 7.04 40.77 -10.54
N MET A 101 7.75 39.94 -9.75
CA MET A 101 8.97 40.37 -9.04
C MET A 101 10.07 40.85 -9.98
N GLU A 102 10.34 40.13 -11.08
CA GLU A 102 11.31 40.53 -12.11
C GLU A 102 10.93 41.87 -12.77
N GLN A 103 9.64 42.06 -13.08
CA GLN A 103 9.13 43.31 -13.63
C GLN A 103 9.29 44.49 -12.65
N LEU A 104 8.99 44.26 -11.37
CA LEU A 104 9.19 45.29 -10.33
C LEU A 104 10.67 45.62 -10.13
N LEU A 105 11.57 44.63 -10.11
CA LEU A 105 13.01 44.87 -10.04
C LEU A 105 13.51 45.69 -11.23
N THR A 106 13.00 45.42 -12.44
CA THR A 106 13.37 46.20 -13.63
C THR A 106 12.91 47.68 -13.52
N LYS A 107 11.70 47.92 -12.95
CA LYS A 107 11.17 49.26 -12.70
C LYS A 107 11.97 49.98 -11.60
N ILE A 108 12.25 49.32 -10.48
CA ILE A 108 13.05 49.87 -9.37
C ILE A 108 14.46 50.26 -9.83
N ALA A 109 15.06 49.46 -10.74
CA ALA A 109 16.36 49.75 -11.32
C ALA A 109 16.37 51.01 -12.25
N GLN A 110 15.21 51.34 -12.86
CA GLN A 110 15.06 52.50 -13.75
C GLN A 110 14.63 53.76 -12.99
N ASP A 111 13.73 53.60 -12.02
CA ASP A 111 13.17 54.69 -11.21
C ASP A 111 12.90 54.15 -9.81
N SER A 112 13.74 54.58 -8.83
CA SER A 112 13.68 54.11 -7.45
C SER A 112 12.46 54.70 -6.72
N ASN A 113 11.25 54.21 -7.06
CA ASN A 113 9.99 54.62 -6.44
C ASN A 113 9.72 53.80 -5.19
N ASP A 114 9.50 54.47 -4.04
CA ASP A 114 9.19 53.80 -2.77
C ASP A 114 7.96 52.84 -2.86
N LYS A 115 6.98 53.17 -3.71
CA LYS A 115 5.80 52.30 -3.90
C LYS A 115 6.16 50.96 -4.54
N ASP A 116 7.03 50.96 -5.55
CA ASP A 116 7.47 49.72 -6.23
C ASP A 116 8.35 48.87 -5.30
N ILE A 117 9.15 49.50 -4.45
CA ILE A 117 9.95 48.82 -3.42
C ILE A 117 9.02 48.15 -2.39
N HIS A 118 8.01 48.86 -1.89
CA HIS A 118 7.04 48.28 -0.97
C HIS A 118 6.25 47.12 -1.59
N GLN A 119 5.83 47.26 -2.85
CA GLN A 119 5.11 46.20 -3.57
C GLN A 119 6.01 44.97 -3.77
N TYR A 120 7.27 45.15 -4.14
CA TYR A 120 8.24 44.06 -4.27
C TYR A 120 8.45 43.34 -2.94
N THR A 121 8.67 44.07 -1.85
CA THR A 121 8.90 43.48 -0.51
C THR A 121 7.69 42.66 -0.07
N HIS A 122 6.48 43.17 -0.24
CA HIS A 122 5.26 42.42 0.08
C HIS A 122 5.09 41.14 -0.77
N LEU A 123 5.36 41.24 -2.08
CA LEU A 123 5.29 40.13 -3.00
C LEU A 123 6.36 39.06 -2.68
N GLU A 124 7.60 39.51 -2.34
CA GLU A 124 8.69 38.62 -1.91
C GLU A 124 8.35 37.85 -0.62
N GLU A 125 7.74 38.53 0.37
CA GLU A 125 7.29 37.89 1.60
C GLU A 125 6.23 36.82 1.31
N GLN A 126 5.25 37.11 0.44
CA GLN A 126 4.24 36.15 0.02
C GLN A 126 4.87 34.97 -0.75
N TYR A 127 5.80 35.26 -1.66
CA TYR A 127 6.52 34.23 -2.42
C TYR A 127 7.30 33.29 -1.50
N ARG A 128 8.02 33.85 -0.51
CA ARG A 128 8.75 33.09 0.51
C ARG A 128 7.82 32.24 1.35
N PHE A 129 6.72 32.82 1.84
CA PHE A 129 5.73 32.10 2.66
C PHE A 129 5.10 30.92 1.92
N LYS A 130 4.85 31.06 0.60
CA LYS A 130 4.33 29.98 -0.26
C LYS A 130 5.40 28.97 -0.69
N GLY A 131 6.65 29.09 -0.23
CA GLY A 131 7.75 28.19 -0.55
C GLY A 131 8.34 28.38 -1.95
N GLY A 132 8.29 29.61 -2.48
CA GLY A 132 8.74 29.94 -3.82
C GLY A 132 10.22 29.61 -4.08
N TYR A 133 11.09 29.75 -3.09
CA TYR A 133 12.51 29.41 -3.23
C TYR A 133 12.78 27.89 -3.17
N GLU A 134 11.79 27.06 -2.77
CA GLU A 134 11.98 25.63 -2.53
C GLU A 134 11.34 24.75 -3.62
N TYR A 135 10.44 25.29 -4.45
CA TYR A 135 9.63 24.43 -5.35
C TYR A 135 10.48 23.73 -6.41
N HIS A 136 11.54 24.34 -6.92
CA HIS A 136 12.47 23.69 -7.84
C HIS A 136 13.12 22.46 -7.20
N TYR A 137 13.59 22.58 -5.96
CA TYR A 137 14.17 21.48 -5.19
C TYR A 137 13.12 20.38 -4.92
N GLN A 138 11.86 20.76 -4.64
CA GLN A 138 10.77 19.81 -4.46
C GLN A 138 10.49 19.01 -5.76
N ILE A 139 10.49 19.69 -6.92
CA ILE A 139 10.34 19.05 -8.22
C ILE A 139 11.46 18.02 -8.45
N GLU A 140 12.72 18.44 -8.31
CA GLU A 140 13.87 17.56 -8.52
C GLU A 140 13.86 16.36 -7.56
N THR A 141 13.56 16.60 -6.30
CA THR A 141 13.50 15.55 -5.28
C THR A 141 12.44 14.50 -5.63
N LEU A 142 11.22 14.92 -5.99
CA LEU A 142 10.16 14.00 -6.35
C LEU A 142 10.46 13.27 -7.67
N LEU A 143 10.96 13.97 -8.68
CA LEU A 143 11.34 13.36 -9.95
C LEU A 143 12.39 12.25 -9.75
N ASN A 144 13.43 12.52 -8.97
CA ASN A 144 14.46 11.53 -8.64
C ASN A 144 13.88 10.31 -7.90
N LYS A 145 12.93 10.51 -6.97
CA LYS A 145 12.26 9.41 -6.25
C LYS A 145 11.41 8.53 -7.16
N PHE A 146 10.87 9.09 -8.24
CA PHE A 146 10.10 8.37 -9.25
C PHE A 146 10.95 7.89 -10.44
N GLY A 147 12.27 7.87 -10.30
CA GLY A 147 13.21 7.32 -11.29
C GLY A 147 13.48 8.22 -12.49
N PHE A 148 13.17 9.52 -12.41
CA PHE A 148 13.51 10.52 -13.42
C PHE A 148 14.77 11.27 -13.01
N ASN A 149 15.91 10.88 -13.57
CA ASN A 149 17.17 11.61 -13.41
C ASN A 149 17.22 12.84 -14.34
N SER A 150 18.27 13.65 -14.24
CA SER A 150 18.42 14.87 -15.02
C SER A 150 18.35 14.70 -16.55
N SER A 151 18.66 13.51 -17.08
CA SER A 151 18.56 13.20 -18.52
C SER A 151 17.11 13.21 -19.04
N PHE A 152 16.12 13.03 -18.15
CA PHE A 152 14.71 13.07 -18.51
C PHE A 152 14.13 14.49 -18.53
N TYR A 153 14.74 15.47 -17.86
CA TYR A 153 14.15 16.78 -17.61
C TYR A 153 13.77 17.54 -18.90
N GLN A 154 14.61 17.43 -19.93
CA GLN A 154 14.40 18.07 -21.22
C GLN A 154 13.67 17.18 -22.25
N ARG A 155 13.34 15.93 -21.90
CA ARG A 155 12.57 15.05 -22.78
C ARG A 155 11.11 15.49 -22.81
N LYS A 156 10.55 15.51 -24.02
CA LYS A 156 9.12 15.82 -24.21
C LYS A 156 8.24 14.65 -23.75
N ILE A 157 7.13 14.97 -23.10
CA ILE A 157 6.21 13.99 -22.50
C ILE A 157 5.64 13.00 -23.53
N HIS A 158 5.42 13.42 -24.79
CA HIS A 158 4.91 12.50 -25.82
C HIS A 158 5.87 11.33 -26.12
N THR A 159 7.18 11.48 -25.84
CA THR A 159 8.19 10.43 -26.03
C THR A 159 8.22 9.40 -24.88
N PHE A 160 7.45 9.62 -23.81
CA PHE A 160 7.41 8.76 -22.64
C PHE A 160 6.55 7.53 -22.89
N SER A 161 6.96 6.39 -22.35
CA SER A 161 6.13 5.18 -22.26
C SER A 161 4.89 5.43 -21.39
N GLY A 162 3.89 4.54 -21.48
CA GLY A 162 2.68 4.62 -20.65
C GLY A 162 2.99 4.69 -19.16
N GLY A 163 3.87 3.83 -18.66
CA GLY A 163 4.30 3.82 -17.26
C GLY A 163 5.08 5.07 -16.84
N GLU A 164 5.94 5.62 -17.72
CA GLU A 164 6.63 6.89 -17.46
C GLU A 164 5.64 8.06 -17.39
N LYS A 165 4.62 8.09 -18.27
CA LYS A 165 3.56 9.11 -18.23
C LYS A 165 2.77 9.04 -16.93
N THR A 166 2.39 7.83 -16.50
CA THR A 166 1.67 7.64 -15.23
C THR A 166 2.49 8.12 -14.04
N ARG A 167 3.79 7.77 -13.97
CA ARG A 167 4.69 8.25 -12.92
C ARG A 167 4.86 9.78 -12.94
N ALA A 168 5.04 10.38 -14.11
CA ALA A 168 5.14 11.84 -14.25
C ALA A 168 3.85 12.54 -13.78
N SER A 169 2.68 12.02 -14.17
CA SER A 169 1.37 12.50 -13.71
C SER A 169 1.24 12.42 -12.19
N PHE A 170 1.76 11.35 -11.61
CA PHE A 170 1.74 11.17 -10.16
C PHE A 170 2.64 12.20 -9.44
N VAL A 171 3.87 12.41 -9.91
CA VAL A 171 4.76 13.46 -9.38
C VAL A 171 4.06 14.81 -9.42
N LYS A 172 3.47 15.20 -10.56
CA LYS A 172 2.73 16.44 -10.70
C LYS A 172 1.58 16.57 -9.70
N LEU A 173 0.84 15.48 -9.48
CA LEU A 173 -0.25 15.44 -8.51
C LEU A 173 0.26 15.66 -7.07
N LEU A 174 1.37 15.01 -6.69
CA LEU A 174 1.96 15.15 -5.37
C LEU A 174 2.54 16.56 -5.13
N LEU A 175 3.09 17.19 -6.16
CA LEU A 175 3.56 18.59 -6.11
C LEU A 175 2.44 19.58 -5.78
N LYS A 176 1.22 19.35 -6.28
CA LYS A 176 0.03 20.19 -5.99
C LYS A 176 -0.45 20.12 -4.55
N LYS A 177 -0.08 19.08 -3.79
CA LYS A 177 -0.45 18.87 -2.38
C LYS A 177 -1.94 19.07 -2.09
N PRO A 178 -2.89 18.41 -2.79
CA PRO A 178 -4.30 18.58 -2.56
C PRO A 178 -4.71 18.13 -1.15
N THR A 179 -5.73 18.76 -0.54
CA THR A 179 -6.23 18.37 0.79
C THR A 179 -7.00 17.05 0.79
N LEU A 180 -7.56 16.65 -0.37
CA LEU A 180 -8.16 15.34 -0.60
C LEU A 180 -7.49 14.70 -1.83
N LEU A 181 -6.70 13.67 -1.60
CA LEU A 181 -5.96 12.92 -2.62
C LEU A 181 -6.67 11.61 -2.93
N LEU A 182 -7.02 11.40 -4.20
CA LEU A 182 -7.65 10.19 -4.72
C LEU A 182 -6.64 9.46 -5.61
N LEU A 183 -6.34 8.21 -5.27
CA LEU A 183 -5.38 7.38 -5.99
C LEU A 183 -6.05 6.08 -6.45
N ASP A 184 -6.05 5.87 -7.77
CA ASP A 184 -6.56 4.64 -8.39
C ASP A 184 -5.36 3.78 -8.82
N GLU A 185 -5.13 2.65 -8.16
CA GLU A 185 -4.03 1.71 -8.37
C GLU A 185 -2.64 2.39 -8.43
N PRO A 186 -2.24 3.15 -7.39
CA PRO A 186 -1.00 3.93 -7.43
C PRO A 186 0.28 3.09 -7.44
N THR A 187 0.20 1.83 -7.05
CA THR A 187 1.34 0.89 -7.02
C THR A 187 1.65 0.28 -8.38
N ASN A 188 0.73 0.36 -9.34
CA ASN A 188 0.96 -0.13 -10.69
C ASN A 188 2.09 0.66 -11.36
N HIS A 189 2.99 -0.03 -12.05
CA HIS A 189 4.17 0.51 -12.74
C HIS A 189 5.25 1.11 -11.81
N LEU A 190 5.13 0.94 -10.49
CA LEU A 190 6.17 1.31 -9.53
C LEU A 190 6.98 0.07 -9.14
N ASP A 191 8.28 0.24 -8.97
CA ASP A 191 9.12 -0.79 -8.37
C ASP A 191 9.02 -0.77 -6.83
N LEU A 192 9.55 -1.82 -6.19
CA LEU A 192 9.45 -1.97 -4.73
C LEU A 192 10.03 -0.80 -3.95
N VAL A 193 11.13 -0.19 -4.43
CA VAL A 193 11.76 0.97 -3.78
C VAL A 193 10.86 2.19 -3.84
N MET A 194 10.22 2.42 -4.99
CA MET A 194 9.25 3.50 -5.17
C MET A 194 7.99 3.28 -4.32
N ILE A 195 7.48 2.03 -4.25
CA ILE A 195 6.31 1.68 -3.42
C ILE A 195 6.61 1.94 -1.94
N GLU A 196 7.76 1.51 -1.41
CA GLU A 196 8.15 1.75 -0.02
C GLU A 196 8.30 3.25 0.30
N TRP A 197 8.87 4.01 -0.64
CA TRP A 197 8.98 5.46 -0.48
C TRP A 197 7.59 6.11 -0.48
N LEU A 198 6.72 5.73 -1.42
CA LEU A 198 5.36 6.25 -1.53
C LEU A 198 4.55 5.97 -0.26
N GLU A 199 4.67 4.76 0.29
CA GLU A 199 4.04 4.36 1.54
C GLU A 199 4.42 5.29 2.69
N LYS A 200 5.73 5.54 2.87
CA LYS A 200 6.25 6.48 3.88
C LYS A 200 5.75 7.91 3.66
N TYR A 201 5.74 8.36 2.40
CA TYR A 201 5.27 9.69 2.03
C TYR A 201 3.79 9.88 2.34
N LEU A 202 2.93 8.94 1.90
CA LEU A 202 1.48 9.02 2.11
C LEU A 202 1.11 8.87 3.59
N LYS A 203 1.87 8.10 4.37
CA LYS A 203 1.68 7.98 5.82
C LYS A 203 1.87 9.32 6.54
N SER A 204 2.84 10.10 6.10
CA SER A 204 3.12 11.45 6.63
C SER A 204 2.32 12.57 5.92
N TYR A 205 1.53 12.25 4.90
CA TYR A 205 0.79 13.23 4.13
C TYR A 205 -0.25 13.96 4.98
N PRO A 206 -0.27 15.31 5.05
CA PRO A 206 -1.13 16.05 5.96
C PRO A 206 -2.61 16.09 5.54
N GLY A 207 -2.93 15.68 4.30
CA GLY A 207 -4.29 15.63 3.76
C GLY A 207 -4.99 14.30 3.97
N THR A 208 -6.25 14.24 3.58
CA THR A 208 -7.05 13.02 3.50
C THR A 208 -6.66 12.26 2.23
N VAL A 209 -6.52 10.93 2.33
CA VAL A 209 -6.14 10.09 1.19
C VAL A 209 -7.16 8.97 1.02
N ILE A 210 -7.66 8.80 -0.20
CA ILE A 210 -8.50 7.68 -0.61
C ILE A 210 -7.75 6.90 -1.67
N ILE A 211 -7.61 5.60 -1.45
CA ILE A 211 -6.81 4.72 -2.31
C ILE A 211 -7.66 3.54 -2.76
N VAL A 212 -7.66 3.28 -4.04
CA VAL A 212 -8.04 1.98 -4.60
C VAL A 212 -6.74 1.25 -4.88
N SER A 213 -6.51 0.10 -4.31
CA SER A 213 -5.33 -0.71 -4.58
C SER A 213 -5.58 -2.20 -4.31
N HIS A 214 -4.84 -3.03 -5.02
CA HIS A 214 -4.79 -4.48 -4.85
C HIS A 214 -3.45 -4.94 -4.21
N ASP A 215 -2.68 -4.04 -3.60
CA ASP A 215 -1.51 -4.35 -2.78
C ASP A 215 -1.89 -4.38 -1.29
N ARG A 216 -1.97 -5.60 -0.71
CA ARG A 216 -2.37 -5.81 0.69
C ARG A 216 -1.42 -5.16 1.67
N VAL A 217 -0.12 -5.31 1.44
CA VAL A 217 0.93 -4.79 2.34
C VAL A 217 0.91 -3.27 2.34
N PHE A 218 0.74 -2.66 1.15
CA PHE A 218 0.61 -1.22 1.00
C PHE A 218 -0.60 -0.66 1.75
N ILE A 219 -1.78 -1.30 1.58
CA ILE A 219 -3.00 -0.90 2.28
C ILE A 219 -2.83 -1.09 3.80
N ASP A 220 -2.32 -2.26 4.24
CA ASP A 220 -2.21 -2.58 5.67
C ASP A 220 -1.34 -1.59 6.43
N ASN A 221 -0.24 -1.15 5.82
CA ASN A 221 0.70 -0.21 6.42
C ASN A 221 0.21 1.24 6.43
N LEU A 222 -0.73 1.59 5.55
CA LEU A 222 -1.08 2.99 5.30
C LEU A 222 -2.43 3.40 5.87
N VAL A 223 -3.47 2.54 5.77
CA VAL A 223 -4.84 2.97 6.00
C VAL A 223 -5.32 2.72 7.43
N ASN A 224 -6.25 3.57 7.86
CA ASN A 224 -6.95 3.46 9.15
C ASN A 224 -8.45 3.13 8.99
N LYS A 225 -8.93 3.04 7.74
CA LYS A 225 -10.31 2.71 7.43
C LYS A 225 -10.38 2.02 6.07
N ILE A 226 -11.22 0.99 5.95
CA ILE A 226 -11.49 0.31 4.70
C ILE A 226 -12.98 0.44 4.36
N ILE A 227 -13.25 0.73 3.09
CA ILE A 227 -14.58 0.72 2.49
C ILE A 227 -14.58 -0.41 1.48
N GLU A 228 -15.34 -1.45 1.75
CA GLU A 228 -15.53 -2.56 0.83
C GLU A 228 -16.72 -2.28 -0.07
N ILE A 229 -16.55 -2.50 -1.38
CA ILE A 229 -17.65 -2.54 -2.35
C ILE A 229 -17.83 -3.99 -2.78
N GLU A 230 -18.99 -4.54 -2.47
CA GLU A 230 -19.35 -5.92 -2.79
C GLU A 230 -20.83 -6.01 -3.13
N ASN A 231 -21.18 -6.72 -4.22
CA ASN A 231 -22.57 -6.81 -4.70
C ASN A 231 -23.26 -5.44 -4.82
N HIS A 232 -22.56 -4.45 -5.39
CA HIS A 232 -23.02 -3.07 -5.61
C HIS A 232 -23.25 -2.22 -4.34
N GLN A 233 -23.04 -2.77 -3.14
CA GLN A 233 -23.21 -2.11 -1.85
C GLN A 233 -21.88 -1.82 -1.19
N CYS A 234 -21.86 -0.94 -0.19
CA CYS A 234 -20.66 -0.65 0.56
C CYS A 234 -20.76 -1.08 2.03
N ALA A 235 -19.64 -1.58 2.56
CA ALA A 235 -19.46 -1.82 3.99
C ALA A 235 -18.21 -1.08 4.48
N VAL A 236 -18.29 -0.48 5.68
CA VAL A 236 -17.19 0.27 6.28
C VAL A 236 -16.58 -0.55 7.43
N TYR A 237 -15.25 -0.64 7.43
CA TYR A 237 -14.47 -1.33 8.45
C TYR A 237 -13.46 -0.34 9.06
N PRO A 238 -13.50 -0.08 10.38
CA PRO A 238 -12.50 0.73 11.05
C PRO A 238 -11.24 -0.12 11.28
N GLY A 239 -10.12 0.29 10.70
CA GLY A 239 -8.85 -0.42 10.85
C GLY A 239 -8.10 -0.62 9.52
N ASN A 240 -7.02 -1.40 9.60
CA ASN A 240 -6.17 -1.75 8.46
C ASN A 240 -6.68 -3.00 7.72
N TYR A 241 -5.90 -3.49 6.73
CA TYR A 241 -6.30 -4.65 5.92
C TYR A 241 -6.37 -5.94 6.74
N THR A 242 -5.46 -6.13 7.69
CA THR A 242 -5.44 -7.30 8.58
C THR A 242 -6.72 -7.36 9.41
N TYR A 243 -7.13 -6.24 10.03
CA TYR A 243 -8.40 -6.14 10.76
C TYR A 243 -9.61 -6.42 9.87
N TYR A 244 -9.66 -5.79 8.69
CA TYR A 244 -10.72 -6.01 7.70
C TYR A 244 -10.87 -7.49 7.34
N SER A 245 -9.75 -8.18 7.03
CA SER A 245 -9.77 -9.58 6.64
C SER A 245 -10.34 -10.49 7.74
N GLN A 246 -9.95 -10.26 9.00
CA GLN A 246 -10.45 -11.02 10.15
C GLN A 246 -11.93 -10.74 10.39
N GLU A 247 -12.33 -9.48 10.41
CA GLU A 247 -13.71 -9.06 10.64
C GLU A 247 -14.65 -9.56 9.53
N LYS A 248 -14.20 -9.56 8.27
CA LYS A 248 -14.97 -10.10 7.15
C LYS A 248 -15.25 -11.58 7.31
N VAL A 249 -14.25 -12.38 7.72
CA VAL A 249 -14.43 -13.82 8.01
C VAL A 249 -15.41 -14.01 9.16
N ALA A 250 -15.28 -13.24 10.24
CA ALA A 250 -16.19 -13.33 11.38
C ALA A 250 -17.64 -13.01 11.01
N ARG A 251 -17.86 -11.94 10.22
CA ARG A 251 -19.21 -11.58 9.71
C ARG A 251 -19.79 -12.65 8.79
N TYR A 252 -18.96 -13.21 7.91
CA TYR A 252 -19.38 -14.32 7.05
C TYR A 252 -19.84 -15.53 7.87
N GLU A 253 -19.06 -15.96 8.87
CA GLU A 253 -19.40 -17.08 9.74
C GLU A 253 -20.69 -16.82 10.54
N GLN A 254 -20.84 -15.59 11.06
CA GLN A 254 -22.04 -15.18 11.76
C GLN A 254 -23.28 -15.22 10.86
N GLN A 255 -23.20 -14.66 9.65
CA GLN A 255 -24.28 -14.67 8.67
C GLN A 255 -24.64 -16.10 8.23
N LEU A 256 -23.63 -16.93 8.00
CA LEU A 256 -23.82 -18.34 7.64
C LEU A 256 -24.56 -19.11 8.75
N LYS A 257 -24.18 -18.88 10.00
CA LYS A 257 -24.83 -19.48 11.17
C LYS A 257 -26.29 -19.01 11.28
N GLN A 258 -26.55 -17.73 11.11
CA GLN A 258 -27.90 -17.17 11.11
C GLN A 258 -28.76 -17.75 9.97
N TYR A 259 -28.20 -17.84 8.76
CA TYR A 259 -28.86 -18.47 7.61
C TYR A 259 -29.24 -19.92 7.89
N GLN A 260 -28.30 -20.73 8.44
CA GLN A 260 -28.55 -22.13 8.76
C GLN A 260 -29.63 -22.30 9.84
N LEU A 261 -29.66 -21.42 10.84
CA LEU A 261 -30.69 -21.42 11.87
C LEU A 261 -32.06 -21.09 11.26
N GLN A 262 -32.15 -20.06 10.44
CA GLN A 262 -33.37 -19.67 9.76
C GLN A 262 -33.85 -20.76 8.79
N GLU A 263 -32.96 -21.41 8.04
CA GLU A 263 -33.30 -22.51 7.14
C GLU A 263 -33.93 -23.72 7.91
N LYS A 264 -33.35 -24.04 9.08
CA LYS A 264 -33.92 -25.06 9.97
C LYS A 264 -35.30 -24.67 10.47
N GLU A 265 -35.51 -23.41 10.81
CA GLU A 265 -36.81 -22.92 11.27
C GLU A 265 -37.85 -22.91 10.15
N ILE A 266 -37.49 -22.48 8.94
CA ILE A 266 -38.33 -22.56 7.75
C ILE A 266 -38.74 -24.02 7.46
N LYS A 267 -37.78 -24.94 7.43
CA LYS A 267 -38.08 -26.39 7.22
C LYS A 267 -39.01 -26.94 8.29
N ARG A 268 -38.84 -26.52 9.56
CA ARG A 268 -39.72 -26.89 10.67
C ARG A 268 -41.14 -26.36 10.47
N TYR A 269 -41.31 -25.09 10.08
CA TYR A 269 -42.63 -24.54 9.81
C TYR A 269 -43.29 -25.18 8.61
N ASP A 270 -42.59 -25.44 7.53
CA ASP A 270 -43.11 -26.15 6.36
C ASP A 270 -43.60 -27.57 6.72
N MET A 271 -42.83 -28.28 7.54
CA MET A 271 -43.22 -29.60 8.01
C MET A 271 -44.52 -29.56 8.84
N LEU A 272 -44.64 -28.60 9.76
CA LEU A 272 -45.83 -28.39 10.58
C LEU A 272 -47.04 -27.99 9.74
N ILE A 273 -46.85 -27.10 8.77
CA ILE A 273 -47.91 -26.67 7.85
C ILE A 273 -48.40 -27.86 7.05
N ARG A 274 -47.52 -28.65 6.43
CA ARG A 274 -47.89 -29.86 5.68
C ARG A 274 -48.64 -30.89 6.56
N LYS A 275 -48.24 -31.05 7.83
CA LYS A 275 -48.85 -31.99 8.78
C LYS A 275 -50.25 -31.53 9.25
N PHE A 276 -50.46 -30.22 9.42
CA PHE A 276 -51.68 -29.70 10.06
C PHE A 276 -52.67 -29.10 9.07
N LYS A 277 -52.28 -28.64 7.88
CA LYS A 277 -53.17 -28.09 6.84
C LYS A 277 -54.33 -29.00 6.44
N PRO A 278 -54.14 -30.37 6.35
CA PRO A 278 -55.24 -31.28 6.00
C PRO A 278 -56.20 -31.54 7.16
N LYS A 279 -55.92 -31.07 8.39
CA LYS A 279 -56.75 -31.37 9.58
C LYS A 279 -57.71 -30.21 9.88
N PRO A 280 -59.02 -30.34 9.74
CA PRO A 280 -60.01 -29.23 9.91
C PRO A 280 -59.84 -28.47 11.22
N THR A 281 -59.56 -29.17 12.33
CA THR A 281 -59.40 -28.60 13.67
C THR A 281 -58.09 -27.81 13.87
N LYS A 282 -57.14 -27.88 12.95
CA LYS A 282 -55.82 -27.24 13.06
C LYS A 282 -55.44 -26.36 11.85
N THR A 283 -56.39 -26.09 10.96
CA THR A 283 -56.19 -25.28 9.75
C THR A 283 -55.83 -23.82 10.11
N SER A 284 -56.45 -23.25 11.16
CA SER A 284 -56.13 -21.90 11.64
C SER A 284 -54.70 -21.80 12.16
N PHE A 285 -54.16 -22.82 12.82
CA PHE A 285 -52.77 -22.89 13.27
C PHE A 285 -51.81 -22.96 12.08
N ALA A 286 -52.12 -23.80 11.08
CA ALA A 286 -51.30 -23.87 9.85
C ALA A 286 -51.30 -22.52 9.11
N ALA A 287 -52.44 -21.83 9.02
CA ALA A 287 -52.55 -20.49 8.42
C ALA A 287 -51.69 -19.43 9.17
N SER A 288 -51.64 -19.50 10.50
CA SER A 288 -50.79 -18.59 11.30
C SER A 288 -49.29 -18.80 11.05
N LEU A 289 -48.88 -20.05 10.85
CA LEU A 289 -47.49 -20.38 10.49
C LEU A 289 -47.14 -19.93 9.05
N GLU A 290 -48.08 -20.07 8.09
CA GLU A 290 -47.89 -19.53 6.73
C GLU A 290 -47.75 -18.01 6.74
N LEU A 291 -48.50 -17.29 7.56
CA LEU A 291 -48.35 -15.84 7.74
C LEU A 291 -47.00 -15.45 8.36
N LYS A 292 -46.52 -16.27 9.34
CA LYS A 292 -45.19 -16.04 9.92
C LYS A 292 -44.10 -16.24 8.86
N LEU A 293 -44.16 -17.29 8.05
CA LEU A 293 -43.20 -17.50 6.95
C LEU A 293 -43.22 -16.37 5.92
N LYS A 294 -44.43 -15.87 5.57
CA LYS A 294 -44.55 -14.73 4.63
C LYS A 294 -43.99 -13.39 5.18
N LYS A 295 -44.05 -13.19 6.50
CA LYS A 295 -43.54 -11.99 7.17
C LYS A 295 -42.04 -12.11 7.55
N MET A 296 -41.47 -13.30 7.48
CA MET A 296 -40.06 -13.51 7.83
C MET A 296 -39.15 -12.93 6.76
N GLU A 297 -38.32 -11.96 7.15
CA GLU A 297 -37.24 -11.46 6.29
C GLU A 297 -36.24 -12.58 6.03
N LYS A 298 -36.05 -12.95 4.77
CA LYS A 298 -35.17 -14.04 4.39
C LYS A 298 -33.72 -13.56 4.41
N ILE A 299 -32.92 -14.21 5.23
CA ILE A 299 -31.46 -14.01 5.24
C ILE A 299 -30.90 -14.68 3.99
N GLU A 300 -30.20 -13.92 3.16
CA GLU A 300 -29.53 -14.48 1.99
C GLU A 300 -28.34 -15.35 2.42
N LYS A 301 -28.18 -16.48 1.72
CA LYS A 301 -27.02 -17.32 1.93
C LYS A 301 -25.75 -16.56 1.55
N PRO A 302 -24.79 -16.39 2.48
CA PRO A 302 -23.58 -15.69 2.13
C PRO A 302 -22.81 -16.46 1.04
N LYS A 303 -22.35 -15.76 0.01
CA LYS A 303 -21.57 -16.37 -1.07
C LYS A 303 -20.17 -16.72 -0.53
N GLN A 304 -19.79 -17.99 -0.63
CA GLN A 304 -18.45 -18.43 -0.23
C GLN A 304 -17.46 -18.00 -1.32
N LYS A 305 -16.62 -17.00 -1.05
CA LYS A 305 -15.66 -16.47 -2.02
C LYS A 305 -14.38 -17.30 -2.15
N THR A 306 -14.03 -18.14 -1.21
CA THR A 306 -12.75 -18.87 -1.22
C THR A 306 -12.97 -20.37 -1.11
N LYS A 307 -13.01 -21.03 -2.24
CA LYS A 307 -12.55 -22.41 -2.30
C LYS A 307 -11.04 -22.34 -2.55
N THR A 308 -10.22 -22.67 -1.56
CA THR A 308 -8.80 -22.98 -1.77
C THR A 308 -8.68 -23.98 -2.92
N ILE A 309 -7.99 -23.58 -3.96
CA ILE A 309 -7.73 -24.45 -5.10
C ILE A 309 -6.63 -25.40 -4.64
N LYS A 310 -7.00 -26.64 -4.31
CA LYS A 310 -6.04 -27.72 -4.13
C LYS A 310 -5.84 -28.40 -5.49
N GLY A 311 -4.82 -27.98 -6.20
CA GLY A 311 -4.39 -28.61 -7.45
C GLY A 311 -3.01 -29.23 -7.24
N SER A 312 -2.88 -30.54 -7.34
CA SER A 312 -1.56 -31.18 -7.42
C SER A 312 -1.04 -31.06 -8.85
N PHE A 313 -0.09 -30.17 -9.06
CA PHE A 313 0.67 -30.11 -10.29
C PHE A 313 1.86 -31.08 -10.17
N HIS A 314 1.75 -32.25 -10.77
CA HIS A 314 2.83 -33.23 -10.74
C HIS A 314 3.88 -32.96 -11.83
N THR A 315 5.13 -32.88 -11.42
CA THR A 315 6.28 -33.02 -12.32
C THR A 315 6.92 -34.39 -12.07
N ASP A 316 7.51 -34.96 -13.11
CA ASP A 316 8.08 -36.31 -13.05
C ASP A 316 9.49 -36.35 -12.41
N LEU A 317 9.92 -35.28 -11.70
CA LEU A 317 11.26 -35.14 -11.11
C LEU A 317 11.20 -35.10 -9.58
N GLU A 318 11.65 -36.15 -8.92
CA GLU A 318 11.65 -36.28 -7.45
C GLU A 318 12.95 -35.79 -6.77
N GLU A 319 14.09 -35.74 -7.49
CA GLU A 319 15.40 -35.35 -6.95
C GLU A 319 15.78 -33.91 -7.31
N LYS A 320 16.68 -33.29 -6.52
CA LYS A 320 17.22 -31.97 -6.81
C LYS A 320 18.20 -32.05 -7.98
N VAL A 321 17.71 -31.78 -9.19
CA VAL A 321 18.42 -31.91 -10.46
C VAL A 321 18.72 -30.53 -11.03
N LEU A 322 19.93 -30.33 -11.54
CA LEU A 322 20.31 -29.10 -12.26
C LEU A 322 19.57 -29.09 -13.61
N MET A 323 18.78 -28.03 -13.80
CA MET A 323 17.93 -27.82 -14.98
C MET A 323 18.63 -26.87 -15.99
N HIS A 324 19.10 -25.74 -15.49
CA HIS A 324 19.65 -24.69 -16.33
C HIS A 324 20.90 -24.09 -15.65
N GLN A 325 21.93 -23.74 -16.46
CA GLN A 325 23.15 -23.16 -15.96
C GLN A 325 23.59 -21.96 -16.79
N THR A 326 24.02 -20.90 -16.10
CA THR A 326 24.69 -19.77 -16.73
C THR A 326 26.08 -19.59 -16.15
N LYS A 327 27.08 -19.28 -17.03
CA LYS A 327 28.43 -18.94 -16.61
C LYS A 327 28.88 -17.65 -17.27
N GLN A 328 29.22 -16.65 -16.45
CA GLN A 328 29.65 -15.33 -16.90
C GLN A 328 28.72 -14.72 -17.97
N LEU A 329 27.39 -14.96 -17.80
CA LEU A 329 26.39 -14.51 -18.75
C LEU A 329 26.25 -12.99 -18.70
N THR A 330 26.44 -12.32 -19.85
CA THR A 330 26.11 -10.91 -20.04
C THR A 330 25.01 -10.77 -21.08
N PHE A 331 24.06 -9.86 -20.82
CA PHE A 331 22.93 -9.60 -21.70
C PHE A 331 22.66 -8.11 -21.82
N GLY A 332 21.98 -7.71 -22.87
CA GLY A 332 21.67 -6.31 -23.16
C GLY A 332 21.27 -6.12 -24.60
N TYR A 333 21.31 -4.88 -25.06
CA TYR A 333 21.05 -4.51 -26.46
C TYR A 333 22.39 -4.17 -27.13
N ASP A 334 22.75 -2.89 -27.23
CA ASP A 334 24.03 -2.44 -27.79
C ASP A 334 25.18 -2.53 -26.79
N TYR A 335 24.90 -2.63 -25.51
CA TYR A 335 25.84 -2.70 -24.41
C TYR A 335 25.31 -3.59 -23.27
N PRO A 336 26.21 -4.17 -22.43
CA PRO A 336 25.77 -4.95 -21.27
C PRO A 336 24.95 -4.13 -20.28
N LEU A 337 23.80 -4.65 -19.89
CA LEU A 337 22.95 -4.02 -18.87
C LEU A 337 23.46 -4.25 -17.45
N THR A 338 24.17 -5.39 -17.24
CA THR A 338 24.60 -5.85 -15.92
C THR A 338 26.03 -6.38 -15.96
N GLU A 339 26.62 -6.58 -14.79
CA GLU A 339 27.82 -7.40 -14.61
C GLU A 339 27.49 -8.86 -15.00
N PRO A 340 28.55 -9.70 -15.29
CA PRO A 340 28.34 -11.08 -15.66
C PRO A 340 27.63 -11.90 -14.58
N LEU A 341 26.62 -12.68 -14.97
CA LEU A 341 25.83 -13.55 -14.09
C LEU A 341 26.28 -14.99 -14.17
N THR A 342 26.58 -15.63 -13.05
CA THR A 342 26.74 -17.07 -12.92
C THR A 342 25.66 -17.60 -11.99
N LEU A 343 24.80 -18.49 -12.50
CA LEU A 343 23.63 -18.99 -11.80
C LEU A 343 23.33 -20.44 -12.16
N ASP A 344 23.13 -21.28 -11.15
CA ASP A 344 22.61 -22.62 -11.26
C ASP A 344 21.15 -22.67 -10.82
N ILE A 345 20.30 -23.21 -11.68
CA ILE A 345 18.85 -23.34 -11.45
C ILE A 345 18.52 -24.82 -11.36
N TYR A 346 17.97 -25.21 -10.23
CA TYR A 346 17.58 -26.59 -9.95
C TYR A 346 16.05 -26.76 -10.11
N ASN A 347 15.62 -28.02 -10.27
CA ASN A 347 14.18 -28.29 -10.21
C ASN A 347 13.60 -27.86 -8.84
N GLN A 348 12.33 -27.43 -8.84
CA GLN A 348 11.63 -26.86 -7.68
C GLN A 348 12.21 -25.55 -7.13
N ASP A 349 13.22 -24.95 -7.78
CA ASP A 349 13.61 -23.57 -7.48
C ASP A 349 12.47 -22.63 -7.89
N LYS A 350 12.01 -21.78 -6.96
CA LYS A 350 11.03 -20.73 -7.21
C LYS A 350 11.72 -19.38 -7.07
N ILE A 351 12.28 -18.91 -8.17
CA ILE A 351 13.16 -17.74 -8.23
C ILE A 351 12.34 -16.50 -8.54
N CYS A 352 12.45 -15.48 -7.69
CA CYS A 352 11.92 -14.15 -7.98
C CYS A 352 13.06 -13.18 -8.35
N ILE A 353 12.99 -12.58 -9.53
CA ILE A 353 13.89 -11.54 -10.00
C ILE A 353 13.29 -10.19 -9.62
N MET A 354 13.98 -9.45 -8.75
CA MET A 354 13.59 -8.12 -8.29
C MET A 354 14.61 -7.06 -8.70
N GLY A 355 14.22 -5.80 -8.71
CA GLY A 355 15.12 -4.67 -9.03
C GLY A 355 14.33 -3.48 -9.55
N GLN A 356 15.01 -2.35 -9.75
CA GLN A 356 14.41 -1.13 -10.25
C GLN A 356 13.81 -1.31 -11.65
N ASN A 357 12.85 -0.46 -12.00
CA ASN A 357 12.31 -0.45 -13.36
C ASN A 357 13.39 -0.05 -14.37
N GLY A 358 13.42 -0.77 -15.51
CA GLY A 358 14.46 -0.58 -16.53
C GLY A 358 15.82 -1.21 -16.19
N SER A 359 15.96 -1.96 -15.09
CA SER A 359 17.22 -2.63 -14.74
C SER A 359 17.54 -3.86 -15.60
N GLY A 360 16.60 -4.34 -16.44
CA GLY A 360 16.79 -5.48 -17.32
C GLY A 360 16.19 -6.80 -16.84
N LYS A 361 15.20 -6.77 -15.91
CA LYS A 361 14.52 -7.97 -15.38
C LYS A 361 13.86 -8.82 -16.47
N THR A 362 13.01 -8.21 -17.29
CA THR A 362 12.35 -8.86 -18.44
C THR A 362 13.38 -9.35 -19.47
N THR A 363 14.44 -8.55 -19.72
CA THR A 363 15.53 -8.93 -20.63
C THR A 363 16.28 -10.17 -20.11
N LEU A 364 16.49 -10.27 -18.78
CA LEU A 364 17.09 -11.46 -18.17
C LEU A 364 16.23 -12.71 -18.37
N ILE A 365 14.90 -12.62 -18.11
CA ILE A 365 13.99 -13.75 -18.35
C ILE A 365 14.04 -14.19 -19.83
N GLN A 366 13.99 -13.25 -20.77
CA GLN A 366 14.07 -13.54 -22.20
C GLN A 366 15.43 -14.15 -22.60
N CYS A 367 16.51 -13.70 -21.98
CA CYS A 367 17.84 -14.26 -22.18
C CYS A 367 17.95 -15.69 -21.64
N LEU A 368 17.45 -15.94 -20.42
CA LEU A 368 17.44 -17.29 -19.83
C LEU A 368 16.62 -18.26 -20.66
N LYS A 369 15.47 -17.82 -21.18
CA LYS A 369 14.54 -18.66 -21.94
C LYS A 369 15.09 -19.06 -23.32
N ASP A 370 15.52 -18.09 -24.13
CA ASP A 370 15.81 -18.28 -25.57
C ASP A 370 17.17 -17.73 -26.01
N ASN A 371 18.06 -17.37 -25.12
CA ASN A 371 19.30 -16.64 -25.42
C ASN A 371 19.06 -15.27 -26.11
N LYS A 372 17.86 -14.74 -26.08
CA LYS A 372 17.53 -13.44 -26.64
C LYS A 372 18.27 -12.34 -25.86
N HIS A 373 18.86 -11.40 -26.59
CA HIS A 373 19.67 -10.32 -26.00
C HIS A 373 20.95 -10.77 -25.28
N LYS A 374 21.40 -12.00 -25.47
CA LYS A 374 22.71 -12.48 -24.98
C LYS A 374 23.85 -11.78 -25.71
N ILE A 375 24.83 -11.27 -24.95
CA ILE A 375 26.03 -10.64 -25.48
C ILE A 375 27.20 -11.59 -25.38
N SER A 376 27.46 -12.18 -24.20
CA SER A 376 28.57 -13.11 -23.99
C SER A 376 28.28 -14.08 -22.83
N GLY A 377 29.16 -15.05 -22.61
CA GLY A 377 29.03 -16.07 -21.58
C GLY A 377 28.29 -17.33 -22.06
N GLU A 378 28.09 -18.25 -21.14
CA GLU A 378 27.34 -19.49 -21.39
C GLU A 378 25.95 -19.38 -20.80
N ASN A 379 24.95 -19.84 -21.54
CA ASN A 379 23.54 -19.94 -21.10
C ASN A 379 22.96 -21.16 -21.82
N HIS A 380 22.78 -22.26 -21.10
CA HIS A 380 22.32 -23.51 -21.69
C HIS A 380 21.48 -24.33 -20.73
N ASP A 381 20.56 -25.04 -21.30
CA ASP A 381 19.78 -26.04 -20.62
C ASP A 381 20.62 -27.31 -20.45
N VAL A 382 20.70 -27.83 -19.24
CA VAL A 382 21.42 -29.06 -18.93
C VAL A 382 20.66 -30.29 -19.39
N ARG A 383 19.32 -30.16 -19.50
CA ARG A 383 18.40 -31.20 -19.95
C ARG A 383 17.31 -30.60 -20.82
N ASP A 384 16.71 -31.40 -21.68
CA ASP A 384 15.51 -31.03 -22.41
C ASP A 384 14.32 -30.95 -21.44
N PHE A 385 13.61 -29.82 -21.46
CA PHE A 385 12.41 -29.60 -20.70
C PHE A 385 11.38 -28.78 -21.47
N ARG A 386 10.12 -28.93 -21.09
CA ARG A 386 9.04 -28.08 -21.59
C ARG A 386 8.90 -26.88 -20.69
N TYR A 387 8.90 -25.68 -21.27
CA TYR A 387 8.67 -24.46 -20.53
C TYR A 387 7.42 -23.73 -21.04
N PHE A 388 6.88 -22.87 -20.18
CA PHE A 388 5.84 -21.93 -20.50
C PHE A 388 6.34 -20.50 -20.20
N TYR A 389 6.03 -19.56 -21.08
CA TYR A 389 6.32 -18.15 -20.88
C TYR A 389 5.04 -17.35 -20.82
N PHE A 390 4.80 -16.71 -19.69
CA PHE A 390 3.70 -15.79 -19.47
C PHE A 390 4.16 -14.38 -19.78
N ASP A 391 3.62 -13.79 -20.84
CA ASP A 391 3.85 -12.41 -21.25
C ASP A 391 2.68 -11.51 -20.81
N GLN A 392 2.96 -10.25 -20.54
CA GLN A 392 1.98 -9.22 -20.18
C GLN A 392 0.85 -9.06 -21.22
N ASN A 393 1.13 -9.31 -22.50
CA ASN A 393 0.18 -9.06 -23.61
C ASN A 393 -0.93 -10.11 -23.76
N GLN A 394 -0.86 -11.27 -23.07
CA GLN A 394 -1.89 -12.32 -23.04
C GLN A 394 -2.43 -12.73 -24.45
N GLU A 395 -1.60 -12.68 -25.48
CA GLU A 395 -1.97 -12.99 -26.86
C GLU A 395 -2.24 -14.49 -27.13
N LEU A 396 -2.17 -15.32 -26.09
CA LEU A 396 -2.24 -16.79 -26.15
C LEU A 396 -3.66 -17.34 -26.36
N LEU A 397 -4.69 -16.52 -26.26
CA LEU A 397 -6.09 -16.97 -26.26
C LEU A 397 -6.85 -16.39 -27.44
N ASP A 398 -7.61 -17.22 -28.17
CA ASP A 398 -8.52 -16.76 -29.21
C ASP A 398 -9.76 -16.07 -28.60
N PRO A 399 -9.98 -14.76 -28.85
CA PRO A 399 -11.10 -14.01 -28.28
C PRO A 399 -12.49 -14.55 -28.68
N SER A 400 -12.58 -15.28 -29.81
CA SER A 400 -13.85 -15.76 -30.38
C SER A 400 -14.33 -17.08 -29.76
N MET A 401 -13.44 -17.84 -29.15
CA MET A 401 -13.73 -19.14 -28.57
C MET A 401 -14.41 -19.02 -27.20
N THR A 402 -15.24 -20.01 -26.84
CA THR A 402 -15.73 -20.14 -25.46
C THR A 402 -14.65 -20.71 -24.56
N LEU A 403 -14.78 -20.51 -23.22
CA LEU A 403 -13.86 -21.11 -22.26
C LEU A 403 -13.82 -22.63 -22.39
N PHE A 404 -14.99 -23.22 -22.60
CA PHE A 404 -15.13 -24.67 -22.79
C PHE A 404 -14.38 -25.12 -24.04
N ASP A 405 -14.62 -24.47 -25.19
CA ASP A 405 -14.01 -24.83 -26.44
C ASP A 405 -12.50 -24.64 -26.43
N THR A 406 -12.00 -23.59 -25.77
CA THR A 406 -10.57 -23.32 -25.61
C THR A 406 -9.83 -24.49 -24.93
N ILE A 407 -10.44 -25.10 -23.90
CA ILE A 407 -9.84 -26.27 -23.25
C ILE A 407 -10.04 -27.53 -24.09
N HIS A 408 -11.22 -27.71 -24.67
CA HIS A 408 -11.57 -28.92 -25.41
C HIS A 408 -10.80 -29.05 -26.72
N GLU A 409 -10.48 -27.93 -27.40
CA GLU A 409 -9.64 -27.95 -28.60
C GLU A 409 -8.23 -28.43 -28.31
N GLU A 410 -7.64 -28.01 -27.18
CA GLU A 410 -6.30 -28.47 -26.78
C GLU A 410 -6.29 -29.89 -26.21
N PHE A 411 -7.39 -30.31 -25.58
CA PHE A 411 -7.53 -31.63 -24.92
C PHE A 411 -8.82 -32.33 -25.35
N PRO A 412 -8.92 -32.77 -26.62
CA PRO A 412 -10.16 -33.32 -27.20
C PRO A 412 -10.63 -34.61 -26.51
N LEU A 413 -9.73 -35.34 -25.85
CA LEU A 413 -10.05 -36.60 -25.14
C LEU A 413 -10.59 -36.36 -23.73
N MET A 414 -10.59 -35.13 -23.23
CA MET A 414 -11.06 -34.78 -21.90
C MET A 414 -12.60 -34.81 -21.84
N ALA A 415 -13.16 -35.50 -20.86
CA ALA A 415 -14.62 -35.56 -20.73
C ALA A 415 -15.20 -34.20 -20.39
N ASN A 416 -16.41 -33.87 -20.89
CA ASN A 416 -17.09 -32.60 -20.64
C ASN A 416 -17.24 -32.27 -19.14
N THR A 417 -17.43 -33.30 -18.30
CA THR A 417 -17.49 -33.15 -16.84
C THR A 417 -16.15 -32.76 -16.23
N GLU A 418 -15.05 -33.26 -16.79
CA GLU A 418 -13.70 -32.93 -16.34
C GLU A 418 -13.33 -31.49 -16.71
N VAL A 419 -13.65 -31.02 -17.94
CA VAL A 419 -13.48 -29.64 -18.38
C VAL A 419 -14.23 -28.70 -17.45
N ARG A 420 -15.50 -28.98 -17.14
CA ARG A 420 -16.30 -28.15 -16.21
C ARG A 420 -15.75 -28.18 -14.80
N THR A 421 -15.27 -29.35 -14.34
CA THR A 421 -14.65 -29.47 -13.01
C THR A 421 -13.36 -28.68 -12.93
N LEU A 422 -12.53 -28.69 -13.98
CA LEU A 422 -11.33 -27.89 -14.07
C LEU A 422 -11.68 -26.39 -14.03
N LEU A 423 -12.55 -25.92 -14.93
CA LEU A 423 -12.99 -24.52 -14.96
C LEU A 423 -13.58 -24.10 -13.61
N GLY A 424 -14.36 -24.96 -12.95
CA GLY A 424 -14.88 -24.71 -11.61
C GLY A 424 -13.81 -24.56 -10.54
N ARG A 425 -12.67 -25.29 -10.65
CA ARG A 425 -11.50 -25.08 -9.76
C ARG A 425 -10.90 -23.70 -9.92
N PHE A 426 -10.91 -23.14 -11.14
CA PHE A 426 -10.44 -21.80 -11.45
C PHE A 426 -11.53 -20.73 -11.32
N LEU A 427 -12.58 -21.00 -10.53
CA LEU A 427 -13.68 -20.10 -10.20
C LEU A 427 -14.56 -19.69 -11.41
N PHE A 428 -14.61 -20.48 -12.47
CA PHE A 428 -15.61 -20.34 -13.52
C PHE A 428 -16.79 -21.27 -13.21
N VAL A 429 -17.95 -20.69 -12.92
CA VAL A 429 -19.12 -21.43 -12.44
C VAL A 429 -20.33 -21.26 -13.37
N GLU A 430 -21.19 -22.24 -13.38
CA GLU A 430 -22.48 -22.22 -14.11
C GLU A 430 -22.31 -21.82 -15.58
N ASP A 431 -22.91 -20.69 -16.00
CA ASP A 431 -22.92 -20.22 -17.38
C ASP A 431 -21.60 -19.54 -17.80
N ASP A 432 -20.67 -19.28 -16.86
CA ASP A 432 -19.38 -18.70 -17.21
C ASP A 432 -18.59 -19.52 -18.22
N VAL A 433 -18.75 -20.84 -18.20
CA VAL A 433 -18.05 -21.77 -19.10
C VAL A 433 -18.37 -21.55 -20.59
N PHE A 434 -19.51 -20.92 -20.88
CA PHE A 434 -19.96 -20.59 -22.25
C PHE A 434 -19.66 -19.17 -22.68
N LYS A 435 -19.10 -18.34 -21.80
CA LYS A 435 -18.61 -17.00 -22.20
C LYS A 435 -17.48 -17.12 -23.19
N THR A 436 -17.40 -16.17 -24.12
CA THR A 436 -16.24 -16.07 -25.01
C THR A 436 -15.06 -15.45 -24.29
N VAL A 437 -13.85 -15.85 -24.66
CA VAL A 437 -12.60 -15.31 -24.10
C VAL A 437 -12.53 -13.78 -24.26
N GLY A 438 -13.09 -13.22 -25.32
CA GLY A 438 -13.17 -11.78 -25.54
C GLY A 438 -14.01 -11.02 -24.50
N GLN A 439 -14.97 -11.69 -23.86
CA GLN A 439 -15.83 -11.12 -22.82
C GLN A 439 -15.18 -11.15 -21.41
N LEU A 440 -14.07 -11.86 -21.28
CA LEU A 440 -13.38 -12.00 -20.00
C LEU A 440 -12.62 -10.72 -19.60
N SER A 441 -12.65 -10.39 -18.32
CA SER A 441 -11.74 -9.44 -17.71
C SER A 441 -10.29 -9.96 -17.76
N GLY A 442 -9.30 -9.06 -17.58
CA GLY A 442 -7.88 -9.46 -17.54
C GLY A 442 -7.58 -10.52 -16.49
N GLY A 443 -8.17 -10.43 -15.30
CA GLY A 443 -8.01 -11.44 -14.25
C GLY A 443 -8.63 -12.79 -14.60
N GLU A 444 -9.78 -12.80 -15.26
CA GLU A 444 -10.41 -14.04 -15.74
C GLU A 444 -9.57 -14.71 -16.84
N LYS A 445 -8.99 -13.94 -17.76
CA LYS A 445 -8.05 -14.47 -18.76
C LYS A 445 -6.84 -15.12 -18.12
N VAL A 446 -6.26 -14.50 -17.11
CA VAL A 446 -5.14 -15.08 -16.35
C VAL A 446 -5.54 -16.39 -15.70
N ARG A 447 -6.71 -16.47 -15.05
CA ARG A 447 -7.21 -17.73 -14.48
C ARG A 447 -7.38 -18.83 -15.54
N LEU A 448 -7.89 -18.51 -16.72
CA LEU A 448 -8.01 -19.46 -17.84
C LEU A 448 -6.64 -19.95 -18.31
N ILE A 449 -5.65 -19.04 -18.46
CA ILE A 449 -4.27 -19.42 -18.82
C ILE A 449 -3.70 -20.39 -17.80
N PHE A 450 -3.85 -20.12 -16.49
CA PHE A 450 -3.36 -21.02 -15.46
C PHE A 450 -4.13 -22.36 -15.43
N ALA A 451 -5.42 -22.38 -15.83
CA ALA A 451 -6.16 -23.62 -16.02
C ALA A 451 -5.53 -24.47 -17.15
N LEU A 452 -5.18 -23.87 -18.27
CA LEU A 452 -4.48 -24.54 -19.37
C LEU A 452 -3.08 -25.02 -18.97
N ILE A 453 -2.31 -24.20 -18.26
CA ILE A 453 -0.97 -24.58 -17.75
C ILE A 453 -1.08 -25.79 -16.83
N SER A 454 -2.14 -25.89 -16.02
CA SER A 454 -2.33 -27.01 -15.08
C SER A 454 -2.52 -28.35 -15.77
N LEU A 455 -3.00 -28.38 -17.00
CA LEU A 455 -3.18 -29.59 -17.80
C LEU A 455 -1.89 -30.02 -18.51
N ARG A 456 -1.00 -29.05 -18.79
CA ARG A 456 0.27 -29.31 -19.45
C ARG A 456 1.36 -29.51 -18.41
N LYS A 457 2.13 -30.59 -18.53
CA LYS A 457 3.25 -30.90 -17.64
C LYS A 457 4.49 -30.07 -18.05
N TYR A 458 4.48 -28.78 -17.77
CA TYR A 458 5.67 -27.95 -17.91
C TYR A 458 6.62 -28.23 -16.75
N GLN A 459 7.92 -28.18 -16.99
CA GLN A 459 8.93 -28.29 -15.95
C GLN A 459 9.42 -26.92 -15.47
N ILE A 460 9.40 -25.91 -16.35
CA ILE A 460 9.77 -24.53 -16.01
C ILE A 460 8.66 -23.57 -16.42
N LEU A 461 8.34 -22.63 -15.52
CA LEU A 461 7.44 -21.49 -15.78
C LEU A 461 8.27 -20.21 -15.72
N TYR A 462 8.29 -19.46 -16.81
CA TYR A 462 8.80 -18.10 -16.87
C TYR A 462 7.59 -17.15 -16.78
N LEU A 463 7.54 -16.30 -15.75
CA LEU A 463 6.41 -15.44 -15.47
C LEU A 463 6.87 -13.98 -15.36
N ASP A 464 6.43 -13.12 -16.28
CA ASP A 464 6.74 -11.70 -16.27
C ASP A 464 5.53 -10.91 -15.75
N GLU A 465 5.62 -10.42 -14.51
CA GLU A 465 4.59 -9.67 -13.78
C GLU A 465 3.20 -10.34 -13.80
N PRO A 466 3.07 -11.61 -13.37
CA PRO A 466 1.82 -12.37 -13.50
C PRO A 466 0.69 -11.85 -12.61
N THR A 467 0.97 -10.98 -11.65
CA THR A 467 -0.01 -10.43 -10.69
C THR A 467 -0.50 -9.03 -11.04
N ASN A 468 0.01 -8.41 -12.12
CA ASN A 468 -0.38 -7.07 -12.51
C ASN A 468 -1.86 -7.03 -12.93
N HIS A 469 -2.57 -5.99 -12.47
CA HIS A 469 -4.00 -5.76 -12.75
C HIS A 469 -4.96 -6.85 -12.21
N LEU A 470 -4.47 -7.77 -11.37
CA LEU A 470 -5.30 -8.78 -10.75
C LEU A 470 -5.91 -8.25 -9.45
N ASP A 471 -7.18 -8.60 -9.21
CA ASP A 471 -7.83 -8.39 -7.92
C ASP A 471 -7.33 -9.36 -6.84
N PHE A 472 -7.69 -9.09 -5.58
CA PHE A 472 -7.25 -9.89 -4.45
C PHE A 472 -7.60 -11.37 -4.59
N THR A 473 -8.81 -11.67 -5.07
CA THR A 473 -9.31 -13.04 -5.24
C THR A 473 -8.48 -13.80 -6.28
N THR A 474 -8.24 -13.19 -7.42
CA THR A 474 -7.43 -13.79 -8.50
C THR A 474 -5.97 -13.94 -8.08
N LYS A 475 -5.38 -12.95 -7.38
CA LYS A 475 -4.01 -13.06 -6.84
C LYS A 475 -3.86 -14.24 -5.88
N GLU A 476 -4.85 -14.47 -5.00
CA GLU A 476 -4.85 -15.65 -4.12
C GLU A 476 -4.87 -16.96 -4.89
N VAL A 477 -5.76 -17.06 -5.86
CA VAL A 477 -5.88 -18.25 -6.71
C VAL A 477 -4.56 -18.55 -7.43
N VAL A 478 -3.94 -17.53 -8.05
CA VAL A 478 -2.65 -17.69 -8.74
C VAL A 478 -1.55 -18.06 -7.76
N ALA A 479 -1.52 -17.46 -6.58
CA ALA A 479 -0.53 -17.77 -5.56
C ALA A 479 -0.69 -19.21 -5.04
N ASP A 480 -1.93 -19.68 -4.75
CA ASP A 480 -2.21 -21.05 -4.34
C ASP A 480 -1.70 -22.08 -5.39
N ILE A 481 -1.98 -21.80 -6.67
CA ILE A 481 -1.55 -22.65 -7.79
C ILE A 481 -0.03 -22.75 -7.87
N LEU A 482 0.66 -21.61 -7.80
CA LEU A 482 2.12 -21.55 -7.93
C LEU A 482 2.85 -22.03 -6.67
N GLU A 483 2.22 -21.92 -5.50
CA GLU A 483 2.73 -22.49 -4.26
C GLU A 483 2.71 -24.03 -4.31
N ASP A 484 1.63 -24.63 -4.85
CA ASP A 484 1.48 -26.08 -4.99
C ASP A 484 2.26 -26.65 -6.21
N TYR A 485 2.75 -25.79 -7.11
CA TYR A 485 3.48 -26.21 -8.30
C TYR A 485 4.82 -26.86 -7.96
N GLN A 486 5.03 -28.09 -8.43
CA GLN A 486 6.24 -28.90 -8.14
C GLN A 486 7.39 -28.68 -9.14
N GLY A 487 7.19 -27.87 -10.17
CA GLY A 487 8.26 -27.49 -11.12
C GLY A 487 9.04 -26.26 -10.70
N THR A 488 9.93 -25.84 -11.57
CA THR A 488 10.74 -24.62 -11.40
C THR A 488 9.97 -23.39 -11.85
N ILE A 489 10.05 -22.32 -11.10
CA ILE A 489 9.47 -21.01 -11.43
C ILE A 489 10.57 -19.97 -11.49
N ILE A 490 10.59 -19.18 -12.56
CA ILE A 490 11.42 -17.99 -12.69
C ILE A 490 10.47 -16.83 -12.97
N MET A 491 10.31 -15.93 -12.01
CA MET A 491 9.32 -14.86 -12.10
C MET A 491 9.94 -13.49 -11.85
N VAL A 492 9.39 -12.48 -12.51
CA VAL A 492 9.51 -11.06 -12.15
C VAL A 492 8.22 -10.65 -11.48
N SER A 493 8.29 -10.06 -10.30
CA SER A 493 7.12 -9.49 -9.63
C SER A 493 7.51 -8.35 -8.69
N HIS A 494 6.59 -7.41 -8.52
CA HIS A 494 6.64 -6.32 -7.55
C HIS A 494 5.61 -6.49 -6.42
N ASP A 495 4.85 -7.58 -6.41
CA ASP A 495 3.86 -7.89 -5.39
C ASP A 495 4.51 -8.59 -4.19
N ARG A 496 4.69 -7.86 -3.09
CA ARG A 496 5.37 -8.34 -1.86
C ARG A 496 4.69 -9.57 -1.25
N TYR A 497 3.36 -9.60 -1.24
CA TYR A 497 2.59 -10.73 -0.73
C TYR A 497 2.81 -11.98 -1.57
N PHE A 498 2.76 -11.82 -2.89
CA PHE A 498 2.95 -12.89 -3.85
C PHE A 498 4.38 -13.46 -3.81
N ILE A 499 5.39 -12.59 -3.80
CA ILE A 499 6.79 -13.00 -3.68
C ILE A 499 7.02 -13.79 -2.39
N ASN A 500 6.46 -13.31 -1.28
CA ASN A 500 6.65 -13.94 0.03
C ASN A 500 6.04 -15.34 0.13
N ARG A 501 4.94 -15.59 -0.60
CA ARG A 501 4.29 -16.91 -0.65
C ARG A 501 4.97 -17.90 -1.58
N VAL A 502 5.38 -17.43 -2.75
CA VAL A 502 5.79 -18.32 -3.86
C VAL A 502 7.30 -18.51 -3.90
N ALA A 503 8.10 -17.46 -3.69
CA ALA A 503 9.55 -17.51 -3.88
C ALA A 503 10.28 -18.23 -2.75
N ASN A 504 11.27 -19.08 -3.13
CA ASN A 504 12.25 -19.69 -2.23
C ASN A 504 13.69 -19.22 -2.51
N LYS A 505 13.90 -18.42 -3.56
CA LYS A 505 15.17 -17.80 -3.92
C LYS A 505 14.92 -16.43 -4.54
N ILE A 506 15.68 -15.43 -4.17
CA ILE A 506 15.58 -14.06 -4.68
C ILE A 506 16.85 -13.71 -5.44
N ILE A 507 16.69 -13.12 -6.62
CA ILE A 507 17.74 -12.48 -7.40
C ILE A 507 17.41 -10.98 -7.43
N TYR A 508 18.16 -10.19 -6.69
CA TYR A 508 17.97 -8.74 -6.65
C TYR A 508 19.01 -8.03 -7.51
N LEU A 509 18.52 -7.27 -8.50
CA LEU A 509 19.33 -6.52 -9.44
C LEU A 509 19.44 -5.06 -9.00
N GLN A 510 20.63 -4.68 -8.52
CA GLN A 510 20.92 -3.34 -8.03
C GLN A 510 22.27 -2.85 -8.57
N ASN A 511 22.32 -1.62 -9.10
CA ASN A 511 23.55 -1.00 -9.60
C ASN A 511 24.34 -1.90 -10.58
N LYS A 512 23.62 -2.58 -11.48
CA LYS A 512 24.16 -3.55 -12.46
C LYS A 512 24.71 -4.84 -11.85
N LYS A 513 24.60 -5.06 -10.53
CA LYS A 513 25.06 -6.25 -9.81
C LYS A 513 23.90 -7.14 -9.43
N PHE A 514 24.17 -8.42 -9.31
CA PHE A 514 23.25 -9.43 -8.83
C PHE A 514 23.55 -9.79 -7.38
N ILE A 515 22.52 -9.75 -6.55
CA ILE A 515 22.53 -10.29 -5.19
C ILE A 515 21.58 -11.49 -5.23
N ILE A 516 22.12 -12.69 -4.95
CA ILE A 516 21.37 -13.94 -4.99
C ILE A 516 21.25 -14.46 -3.55
N GLU A 517 20.03 -14.50 -3.04
CA GLU A 517 19.74 -14.90 -1.66
C GLU A 517 18.73 -16.06 -1.62
N PRO A 518 19.00 -17.12 -0.85
CA PRO A 518 17.99 -18.13 -0.57
C PRO A 518 16.94 -17.57 0.39
N GLY A 519 15.68 -17.92 0.18
CA GLY A 519 14.56 -17.50 1.03
C GLY A 519 13.54 -16.65 0.32
N ASN A 520 12.54 -16.19 1.08
CA ASN A 520 11.46 -15.35 0.60
C ASN A 520 11.77 -13.84 0.77
N TYR A 521 10.79 -13.00 0.46
CA TYR A 521 10.95 -11.55 0.54
C TYR A 521 11.23 -11.03 1.96
N GLU A 522 10.59 -11.58 2.99
CA GLU A 522 10.82 -11.18 4.39
C GLU A 522 12.24 -11.53 4.84
N HIS A 523 12.73 -12.72 4.47
CA HIS A 523 14.11 -13.12 4.75
C HIS A 523 15.11 -12.18 4.07
N PHE A 524 14.90 -11.87 2.78
CA PHE A 524 15.71 -10.91 2.04
C PHE A 524 15.75 -9.54 2.72
N LEU A 525 14.59 -9.00 3.12
CA LEU A 525 14.52 -7.72 3.83
C LEU A 525 15.24 -7.74 5.17
N SER A 526 15.14 -8.84 5.93
CA SER A 526 15.80 -8.95 7.24
C SER A 526 17.32 -8.85 7.12
N LEU A 527 17.92 -9.46 6.10
CA LEU A 527 19.36 -9.38 5.83
C LEU A 527 19.79 -7.96 5.43
N HIS A 528 19.05 -7.33 4.51
CA HIS A 528 19.43 -6.01 4.00
C HIS A 528 19.04 -4.84 4.92
N GLN A 529 18.05 -4.99 5.80
CA GLN A 529 17.76 -4.00 6.84
C GLN A 529 18.83 -3.98 7.93
N ILE A 530 19.41 -5.11 8.27
CA ILE A 530 20.54 -5.20 9.21
C ILE A 530 21.77 -4.49 8.63
N GLU A 531 22.09 -4.70 7.35
CA GLU A 531 23.19 -4.00 6.69
C GLU A 531 22.96 -2.48 6.59
N ASN A 532 21.76 -2.05 6.19
CA ASN A 532 21.41 -0.63 6.16
C ASN A 532 21.41 0.03 7.55
N ASN A 533 21.00 -0.68 8.59
CA ASN A 533 21.08 -0.19 9.95
C ASN A 533 22.53 -0.13 10.46
N GLN A 534 23.38 -1.09 10.13
CA GLN A 534 24.81 -1.04 10.44
C GLN A 534 25.53 0.07 9.66
N PHE A 535 25.20 0.29 8.39
CA PHE A 535 25.73 1.40 7.60
C PHE A 535 25.25 2.76 8.10
N THR A 536 23.98 2.87 8.48
CA THR A 536 23.41 4.08 9.09
C THR A 536 23.97 4.32 10.49
N TYR A 537 24.27 3.25 11.24
CA TYR A 537 24.93 3.33 12.54
C TYR A 537 26.41 3.75 12.41
N ALA A 538 27.12 3.25 11.38
CA ALA A 538 28.49 3.65 11.10
C ALA A 538 28.61 5.10 10.62
N LEU A 539 27.68 5.57 9.76
CA LEU A 539 27.61 6.97 9.31
C LEU A 539 27.11 7.91 10.43
N LYS A 540 26.23 7.46 11.32
CA LYS A 540 25.83 8.18 12.53
C LYS A 540 26.96 8.20 13.56
N LYS A 541 27.77 7.15 13.66
CA LYS A 541 28.91 7.10 14.57
C LYS A 541 30.00 8.11 14.19
N GLN A 542 30.28 8.29 12.89
CA GLN A 542 31.21 9.32 12.42
C GLN A 542 30.69 10.77 12.57
N LYS A 543 29.37 11.01 12.57
CA LYS A 543 28.78 12.33 12.82
C LYS A 543 28.49 12.60 14.31
N ASN A 544 28.37 11.55 15.13
CA ASN A 544 28.04 11.69 16.54
C ASN A 544 29.29 11.75 17.45
N ASP A 545 30.47 11.27 17.03
CA ASP A 545 31.70 11.37 17.84
C ASP A 545 32.10 12.83 18.18
N SER A 546 31.62 13.80 17.41
CA SER A 546 31.81 15.23 17.74
C SER A 546 30.66 15.84 18.56
N LYS A 547 29.43 15.30 18.47
CA LYS A 547 28.28 15.77 19.27
C LYS A 547 28.14 15.05 20.60
N GLU A 548 28.49 13.75 20.68
CA GLU A 548 28.43 12.97 21.93
C GLU A 548 29.51 13.41 22.94
N LYS A 549 30.68 13.89 22.51
CA LYS A 549 31.67 14.47 23.43
C LYS A 549 31.16 15.74 24.12
N ASN A 550 30.37 16.56 23.43
CA ASN A 550 29.78 17.76 24.04
C ASN A 550 28.59 17.42 24.94
N LEU A 551 27.71 16.51 24.52
CA LEU A 551 26.56 16.05 25.34
C LEU A 551 26.96 15.22 26.56
N LEU A 552 28.07 14.45 26.50
CA LEU A 552 28.62 13.72 27.62
C LEU A 552 29.32 14.64 28.66
N ASN A 553 29.90 15.75 28.20
CA ASN A 553 30.46 16.75 29.10
C ASN A 553 29.34 17.57 29.78
N GLU A 554 28.32 18.00 29.08
CA GLU A 554 27.13 18.67 29.67
C GLU A 554 26.40 17.76 30.68
N LYS A 555 26.18 16.48 30.36
CA LYS A 555 25.57 15.53 31.32
C LYS A 555 26.43 15.25 32.54
N LYS A 556 27.76 15.31 32.42
CA LYS A 556 28.67 15.16 33.57
C LYS A 556 28.72 16.41 34.45
N GLU A 557 28.60 17.60 33.87
CA GLU A 557 28.51 18.85 34.61
C GLU A 557 27.17 18.97 35.34
N ASN A 558 26.05 18.71 34.67
CA ASN A 558 24.71 18.71 35.27
C ASN A 558 24.63 17.68 36.43
N LYS A 559 25.21 16.48 36.26
CA LYS A 559 25.21 15.48 37.36
C LYS A 559 26.01 15.92 38.57
N LYS A 560 27.14 16.62 38.39
CA LYS A 560 27.92 17.17 39.49
C LYS A 560 27.19 18.33 40.18
N GLU A 561 26.44 19.10 39.44
CA GLU A 561 25.65 20.21 39.98
C GLU A 561 24.46 19.70 40.79
N ILE A 562 23.77 18.66 40.32
CA ILE A 562 22.70 17.97 41.05
C ILE A 562 23.24 17.37 42.37
N GLU A 563 24.35 16.61 42.34
CA GLU A 563 24.97 16.04 43.54
C GLU A 563 25.41 17.11 44.56
N LYS A 564 25.75 18.31 44.11
CA LYS A 564 26.10 19.44 44.96
C LYS A 564 24.88 20.04 45.64
N ILE A 565 23.78 20.22 44.91
CA ILE A 565 22.52 20.74 45.43
C ILE A 565 21.90 19.75 46.42
N GLU A 566 21.92 18.43 46.14
CA GLU A 566 21.45 17.39 47.06
C GLU A 566 22.23 17.37 48.39
N LYS A 567 23.56 17.57 48.36
CA LYS A 567 24.37 17.67 49.55
C LYS A 567 24.09 18.92 50.39
N GLU A 568 23.78 20.05 49.74
CA GLU A 568 23.38 21.28 50.42
C GLU A 568 21.99 21.13 51.06
N MET A 569 21.06 20.48 50.39
CA MET A 569 19.74 20.15 50.95
C MET A 569 19.81 19.29 52.17
N LEU A 570 20.56 18.18 52.14
CA LEU A 570 20.76 17.31 53.32
C LEU A 570 21.30 18.07 54.52
N LYS A 571 22.24 18.99 54.33
CA LYS A 571 22.77 19.82 55.42
C LYS A 571 21.70 20.75 56.00
N LYS A 572 20.84 21.30 55.16
CA LYS A 572 19.77 22.18 55.60
C LYS A 572 18.62 21.43 56.25
N GLU A 573 18.35 20.20 55.86
CA GLU A 573 17.40 19.28 56.51
C GLU A 573 17.90 18.91 57.92
N ASP A 574 19.21 18.60 58.09
CA ASP A 574 19.81 18.33 59.37
C ASP A 574 19.76 19.57 60.30
N GLU A 575 20.00 20.77 59.75
CA GLU A 575 19.89 22.05 60.46
C GLU A 575 18.45 22.32 60.91
N LEU A 576 17.48 22.07 60.06
CA LEU A 576 16.05 22.20 60.34
C LEU A 576 15.63 21.24 61.47
N GLN A 577 16.07 20.00 61.41
CA GLN A 577 15.77 18.98 62.44
C GLN A 577 16.35 19.37 63.81
N GLN A 578 17.59 19.88 63.86
CA GLN A 578 18.18 20.36 65.10
C GLN A 578 17.44 21.56 65.69
N LEU A 579 16.98 22.49 64.87
CA LEU A 579 16.20 23.64 65.34
C LEU A 579 14.79 23.22 65.81
N GLN A 580 14.18 22.24 65.17
CA GLN A 580 12.90 21.66 65.60
C GLN A 580 13.03 20.86 66.91
N GLU A 581 14.14 20.20 67.14
CA GLU A 581 14.45 19.53 68.46
C GLU A 581 14.63 20.56 69.56
N GLN A 582 15.34 21.68 69.28
CA GLN A 582 15.53 22.77 70.25
C GLN A 582 14.22 23.50 70.59
N ILE A 583 13.27 23.61 69.68
CA ILE A 583 11.96 24.25 69.93
C ILE A 583 11.04 23.36 70.75
N ASN A 584 11.25 22.03 70.73
CA ASN A 584 10.48 21.04 71.47
C ASN A 584 11.07 20.72 72.90
N ASP A 585 12.20 21.32 73.24
CA ASP A 585 12.78 21.16 74.55
C ASP A 585 11.96 21.92 75.58
N GLU A 586 11.62 21.29 76.75
CA GLU A 586 10.69 21.83 77.73
C GLU A 586 11.17 23.20 78.30
N ASP A 587 12.47 23.48 78.33
CA ASP A 587 13.03 24.75 78.79
C ASP A 587 12.88 25.91 77.81
N ALA A 588 12.77 25.66 76.46
CA ALA A 588 12.63 26.70 75.46
C ALA A 588 11.17 27.25 75.35
N VAL A 589 10.18 26.50 75.88
CA VAL A 589 8.77 26.90 75.87
C VAL A 589 8.47 27.99 76.89
N TYR A 590 9.32 28.15 77.95
CA TYR A 590 9.13 29.17 78.98
C TYR A 590 9.73 30.53 78.71
N ASP A 591 10.62 30.64 77.71
CA ASP A 591 11.16 31.94 77.23
C ASP A 591 10.62 32.31 75.87
N TRP A 592 9.60 33.19 75.85
CA TRP A 592 8.89 33.62 74.65
C TRP A 592 9.82 34.31 73.66
N LEU A 593 10.88 34.97 74.10
CA LEU A 593 11.85 35.62 73.22
C LEU A 593 12.69 34.57 72.48
N GLN A 594 13.15 33.56 73.16
CA GLN A 594 13.97 32.49 72.62
C GLN A 594 13.18 31.58 71.70
N TYR A 595 11.91 31.32 71.99
CA TYR A 595 10.97 30.60 71.09
C TYR A 595 10.76 31.33 69.80
N ARG A 596 10.58 32.66 69.80
CA ARG A 596 10.40 33.46 68.61
C ARG A 596 11.66 33.53 67.74
N GLU A 597 12.85 33.62 68.32
CA GLU A 597 14.11 33.59 67.57
C GLU A 597 14.34 32.24 66.90
N LEU A 598 13.96 31.14 67.52
CA LEU A 598 14.04 29.79 66.94
C LEU A 598 13.02 29.63 65.78
N GLN A 599 11.80 30.15 65.91
CA GLN A 599 10.80 30.15 64.84
C GLN A 599 11.28 30.97 63.61
N GLU A 600 11.85 32.15 63.81
CA GLU A 600 12.41 32.95 62.72
C GLU A 600 13.57 32.24 61.99
N LYS A 601 14.36 31.44 62.72
CA LYS A 601 15.44 30.64 62.12
C LYS A 601 14.88 29.45 61.34
N ILE A 602 13.84 28.79 61.83
CA ILE A 602 13.18 27.68 61.13
C ILE A 602 12.56 28.18 59.82
N GLU A 603 11.79 29.27 59.84
CA GLU A 603 11.19 29.85 58.64
C GLU A 603 12.26 30.21 57.59
N LYS A 604 13.41 30.71 58.04
CA LYS A 604 14.52 31.04 57.13
C LYS A 604 15.13 29.79 56.47
N VAL A 605 15.34 28.72 57.24
CA VAL A 605 15.90 27.46 56.73
C VAL A 605 14.91 26.76 55.78
N GLU A 606 13.60 26.83 56.08
CA GLU A 606 12.54 26.32 55.19
C GLU A 606 12.51 27.06 53.86
N LEU A 607 12.70 28.37 53.86
CA LEU A 607 12.77 29.19 52.64
C LEU A 607 14.02 28.84 51.82
N GLU A 608 15.18 28.63 52.46
CA GLU A 608 16.40 28.20 51.79
C GLU A 608 16.29 26.79 51.18
N LEU A 609 15.60 25.87 51.87
CA LEU A 609 15.27 24.53 51.34
C LEU A 609 14.34 24.58 50.13
N HIS A 610 13.35 25.46 50.16
CA HIS A 610 12.47 25.66 49.03
C HIS A 610 13.20 26.20 47.80
N ASP A 611 14.12 27.16 47.98
CA ASP A 611 14.96 27.68 46.90
C ASP A 611 15.91 26.63 46.30
N LEU A 612 16.44 25.72 47.12
CA LEU A 612 17.26 24.61 46.67
C LEU A 612 16.45 23.57 45.89
N LEU A 613 15.20 23.29 46.29
CA LEU A 613 14.26 22.43 45.54
C LEU A 613 13.97 22.99 44.14
N VAL A 614 13.69 24.27 44.04
CA VAL A 614 13.48 24.93 42.74
C VAL A 614 14.71 24.88 41.82
N LYS A 615 15.92 24.98 42.43
CA LYS A 615 17.19 24.80 41.69
C LYS A 615 17.39 23.37 41.23
N LEU A 616 17.02 22.38 42.06
CA LEU A 616 17.12 20.96 41.73
C LEU A 616 16.18 20.60 40.58
N GLU A 617 14.94 21.10 40.58
CA GLU A 617 13.99 20.90 39.49
C GLU A 617 14.46 21.51 38.16
N LYS A 618 15.11 22.67 38.20
CA LYS A 618 15.68 23.30 37.00
C LYS A 618 16.94 22.60 36.48
N ALA A 619 17.72 21.95 37.33
CA ALA A 619 18.91 21.20 36.94
C ALA A 619 18.58 19.78 36.48
N SER A 620 17.40 19.23 36.84
CA SER A 620 16.92 17.91 36.43
C SER A 620 15.99 17.92 35.20
N SER A 621 15.51 19.07 34.75
CA SER A 621 14.76 19.25 33.52
C SER A 621 15.69 19.57 32.33
#